data_c2e08639b9f69b244e3b09ba107e2502
#
_entry.id   c2e08639b9f69b244e3b09ba107e2502
#
_cell.length_a   1.000
_cell.length_b   1.000
_cell.length_c   1.000
_cell.angle_alpha   90.00
_cell.angle_beta   90.00
_cell.angle_gamma   90.00
#
_symmetry.space_group_name_H-M   'P 1'
#
loop_
_entity.id
_entity.type
_entity.pdbx_description
1 polymer ?
#
loop_
_entity_poly.entity_id
_entity_poly.type
_entity_poly.pdbx_seq_one_letter_code
_entity_poly.pdbx_strand_id
1 'polypeptide(L)'
;MNWILLAVAAQFLNALVVLIDKHIVTDEKVIMRPFVYAYYTCLISGVWISVFLIGLLPFSFGGVQLPSLANVIRPTLEVVALSFLAAYTFFTGLVSMFTALKESDASNVIPVIGATSAVASFGLGYLFLNAELSHNFMLGIVLLSIGTFLVSRFHFSYKVALIAVHAGIFFALHYVSIKGLFLVTSFDNAFFWSRAALMFYVLSLLLVPSFLEKIQKHSDTATRKTGYLILSSKVLAGVSTILILKATDLGDVAVVQALGGLQFVFILLFGIFFSMHPSKIKAGEVYRHETILQKALFVAVITIGFLVLFK
;
A
#
# COMPACT_ATOMS: atom_id res chain seq x y z
N MET A 1 5.50 18.13 11.28
CA MET A 1 5.94 18.19 9.85
C MET A 1 6.69 16.95 9.37
N ASN A 2 7.47 16.29 10.22
CA ASN A 2 8.29 15.13 9.77
C ASN A 2 7.49 13.94 9.23
N TRP A 3 6.30 13.64 9.76
CA TRP A 3 5.49 12.51 9.32
C TRP A 3 4.97 12.66 7.87
N ILE A 4 4.76 13.90 7.42
CA ILE A 4 4.35 14.20 6.04
C ILE A 4 5.45 13.81 5.06
N LEU A 5 6.70 14.19 5.38
CA LEU A 5 7.86 13.82 4.56
C LEU A 5 8.03 12.29 4.50
N LEU A 6 7.79 11.59 5.61
CA LEU A 6 7.79 10.13 5.64
C LEU A 6 6.70 9.56 4.72
N ALA A 7 5.49 10.12 4.78
CA ALA A 7 4.38 9.70 3.90
C ALA A 7 4.71 9.95 2.42
N VAL A 8 5.23 11.13 2.06
CA VAL A 8 5.60 11.46 0.67
C VAL A 8 6.70 10.53 0.15
N ALA A 9 7.76 10.30 0.95
CA ALA A 9 8.82 9.36 0.59
C ALA A 9 8.29 7.92 0.41
N ALA A 10 7.39 7.50 1.29
CA ALA A 10 6.71 6.21 1.16
C ALA A 10 5.91 6.11 -0.15
N GLN A 11 5.16 7.14 -0.53
CA GLN A 11 4.37 7.13 -1.76
C GLN A 11 5.26 7.12 -3.02
N PHE A 12 6.42 7.76 -2.98
CA PHE A 12 7.42 7.66 -4.05
C PHE A 12 7.91 6.21 -4.23
N LEU A 13 8.28 5.52 -3.14
CA LEU A 13 8.69 4.13 -3.18
C LEU A 13 7.54 3.20 -3.61
N ASN A 14 6.33 3.44 -3.10
CA ASN A 14 5.14 2.68 -3.49
C ASN A 14 4.82 2.81 -4.98
N ALA A 15 5.06 3.96 -5.59
CA ALA A 15 4.89 4.14 -7.02
C ALA A 15 5.80 3.21 -7.83
N LEU A 16 7.08 3.09 -7.45
CA LEU A 16 8.01 2.14 -8.06
C LEU A 16 7.56 0.70 -7.85
N VAL A 17 7.18 0.35 -6.61
CA VAL A 17 6.70 -1.00 -6.25
C VAL A 17 5.50 -1.38 -7.12
N VAL A 18 4.50 -0.52 -7.24
CA VAL A 18 3.28 -0.80 -8.01
C VAL A 18 3.57 -1.02 -9.49
N LEU A 19 4.49 -0.25 -10.09
CA LEU A 19 4.89 -0.46 -11.49
C LEU A 19 5.57 -1.81 -11.68
N ILE A 20 6.42 -2.22 -10.75
CA ILE A 20 7.04 -3.55 -10.77
C ILE A 20 5.97 -4.64 -10.54
N ASP A 21 5.08 -4.46 -9.58
CA ASP A 21 4.00 -5.39 -9.28
C ASP A 21 3.04 -5.55 -10.47
N LYS A 22 2.70 -4.44 -11.16
CA LYS A 22 1.92 -4.49 -12.40
C LYS A 22 2.62 -5.34 -13.46
N HIS A 23 3.93 -5.13 -13.67
CA HIS A 23 4.70 -5.93 -14.62
C HIS A 23 4.67 -7.44 -14.25
N ILE A 24 4.84 -7.78 -12.97
CA ILE A 24 4.84 -9.17 -12.50
C ILE A 24 3.47 -9.85 -12.71
N VAL A 25 2.35 -9.16 -12.42
CA VAL A 25 1.00 -9.77 -12.54
C VAL A 25 0.48 -9.82 -13.98
N THR A 26 1.09 -9.06 -14.92
CA THR A 26 0.70 -9.02 -16.33
C THR A 26 1.65 -9.78 -17.26
N ASP A 27 2.85 -10.15 -16.83
CA ASP A 27 3.81 -10.91 -17.63
C ASP A 27 3.29 -12.34 -17.84
N GLU A 28 2.96 -12.67 -19.09
CA GLU A 28 2.45 -14.01 -19.48
C GLU A 28 3.44 -15.14 -19.16
N LYS A 29 4.75 -14.84 -19.07
CA LYS A 29 5.77 -15.84 -18.72
C LYS A 29 5.80 -16.18 -17.24
N VAL A 30 5.27 -15.30 -16.38
CA VAL A 30 5.28 -15.45 -14.92
C VAL A 30 3.96 -16.00 -14.39
N ILE A 31 2.85 -15.75 -15.11
CA ILE A 31 1.44 -16.14 -14.80
C ILE A 31 1.16 -16.26 -13.29
N MET A 32 1.57 -15.28 -12.49
CA MET A 32 1.20 -15.29 -11.08
C MET A 32 -0.27 -14.92 -10.91
N ARG A 33 -1.04 -15.84 -10.31
CA ARG A 33 -2.41 -15.51 -9.91
C ARG A 33 -2.39 -14.43 -8.83
N PRO A 34 -3.27 -13.41 -8.86
CA PRO A 34 -3.32 -12.34 -7.87
C PRO A 34 -3.30 -12.82 -6.42
N PHE A 35 -4.03 -13.92 -6.13
CA PHE A 35 -4.05 -14.56 -4.81
C PHE A 35 -2.66 -15.06 -4.38
N VAL A 36 -1.97 -15.77 -5.27
CA VAL A 36 -0.65 -16.33 -4.98
C VAL A 36 0.38 -15.22 -4.79
N TYR A 37 0.29 -14.17 -5.60
CA TYR A 37 1.17 -13.02 -5.47
C TYR A 37 0.91 -12.25 -4.17
N ALA A 38 -0.34 -12.08 -3.76
CA ALA A 38 -0.71 -11.51 -2.46
C ALA A 38 -0.17 -12.37 -1.30
N TYR A 39 -0.27 -13.71 -1.42
CA TYR A 39 0.29 -14.64 -0.44
C TYR A 39 1.79 -14.41 -0.22
N TYR A 40 2.60 -14.43 -1.28
CA TYR A 40 4.04 -14.18 -1.16
C TYR A 40 4.37 -12.76 -0.71
N THR A 41 3.61 -11.77 -1.16
CA THR A 41 3.77 -10.37 -0.70
C THR A 41 3.57 -10.27 0.80
N CYS A 42 2.51 -10.88 1.34
CA CYS A 42 2.25 -10.89 2.78
C CYS A 42 3.28 -11.69 3.56
N LEU A 43 3.71 -12.84 3.02
CA LEU A 43 4.76 -13.66 3.66
C LEU A 43 6.06 -12.86 3.81
N ILE A 44 6.54 -12.23 2.73
CA ILE A 44 7.76 -11.39 2.76
C ILE A 44 7.54 -10.16 3.66
N SER A 45 6.34 -9.56 3.62
CA SER A 45 6.01 -8.45 4.52
C SER A 45 6.02 -8.87 6.00
N GLY A 46 5.64 -10.10 6.32
CA GLY A 46 5.76 -10.66 7.67
C GLY A 46 7.22 -10.84 8.10
N VAL A 47 8.12 -11.23 7.17
CA VAL A 47 9.56 -11.39 7.44
C VAL A 47 10.21 -10.07 7.90
N TRP A 48 9.62 -8.91 7.63
CA TRP A 48 10.11 -7.62 8.15
C TRP A 48 10.10 -7.53 9.69
N ILE A 49 9.51 -8.47 10.40
CA ILE A 49 9.72 -8.66 11.85
C ILE A 49 11.22 -8.83 12.18
N SER A 50 12.03 -9.31 11.24
CA SER A 50 13.47 -9.48 11.39
C SER A 50 14.23 -8.15 11.58
N VAL A 51 13.60 -6.99 11.30
CA VAL A 51 14.18 -5.66 11.58
C VAL A 51 14.51 -5.51 13.08
N PHE A 52 13.78 -6.18 13.96
CA PHE A 52 14.10 -6.22 15.39
C PHE A 52 15.45 -6.87 15.71
N LEU A 53 15.94 -7.77 14.84
CA LEU A 53 17.27 -8.34 14.97
C LEU A 53 18.38 -7.30 14.71
N ILE A 54 18.11 -6.32 13.84
CA ILE A 54 19.02 -5.20 13.58
C ILE A 54 19.10 -4.29 14.81
N GLY A 55 17.98 -4.11 15.52
CA GLY A 55 17.90 -3.36 16.77
C GLY A 55 18.70 -3.97 17.95
N LEU A 56 19.13 -5.24 17.82
CA LEU A 56 20.06 -5.87 18.77
C LEU A 56 21.53 -5.42 18.56
N LEU A 57 21.84 -4.83 17.41
CA LEU A 57 23.17 -4.34 17.10
C LEU A 57 23.36 -2.95 17.75
N PRO A 58 24.56 -2.65 18.31
CA PRO A 58 24.82 -1.41 19.03
C PRO A 58 25.02 -0.20 18.09
N PHE A 59 24.29 -0.14 16.99
CA PHE A 59 24.38 0.95 16.02
C PHE A 59 23.19 1.89 16.14
N SER A 60 23.44 3.18 16.33
CA SER A 60 22.46 4.24 16.16
C SER A 60 22.67 4.89 14.79
N PHE A 61 21.71 4.77 13.88
CA PHE A 61 21.74 5.46 12.60
C PHE A 61 21.19 6.88 12.77
N GLY A 62 22.08 7.88 12.87
CA GLY A 62 21.69 9.29 12.74
C GLY A 62 20.59 9.78 13.68
N GLY A 63 20.48 9.26 14.91
CA GLY A 63 19.43 9.65 15.88
C GLY A 63 18.07 8.97 15.67
N VAL A 64 17.92 8.09 14.68
CA VAL A 64 16.72 7.28 14.51
C VAL A 64 16.85 6.03 15.39
N GLN A 65 15.96 5.90 16.38
CA GLN A 65 15.88 4.69 17.18
C GLN A 65 15.33 3.55 16.32
N LEU A 66 16.11 2.47 16.21
CA LEU A 66 15.64 1.23 15.57
C LEU A 66 14.64 0.51 16.48
N PRO A 67 13.66 -0.22 15.90
CA PRO A 67 12.74 -1.02 16.67
C PRO A 67 13.48 -1.99 17.59
N SER A 68 13.13 -2.02 18.88
CA SER A 68 13.82 -2.84 19.89
C SER A 68 12.89 -3.92 20.42
N LEU A 69 13.39 -5.16 20.50
CA LEU A 69 12.70 -6.28 21.16
C LEU A 69 12.44 -6.02 22.65
N ALA A 70 13.25 -5.17 23.30
CA ALA A 70 13.05 -4.79 24.69
C ALA A 70 11.71 -4.06 24.91
N ASN A 71 11.16 -3.42 23.88
CA ASN A 71 9.89 -2.72 23.93
C ASN A 71 8.69 -3.61 23.56
N VAL A 72 8.93 -4.89 23.24
CA VAL A 72 7.86 -5.82 22.88
C VAL A 72 7.36 -6.50 24.14
N ILE A 73 6.11 -6.25 24.47
CA ILE A 73 5.42 -6.82 25.64
C ILE A 73 4.38 -7.86 25.20
N ARG A 74 3.90 -8.65 26.15
CA ARG A 74 2.81 -9.62 25.90
C ARG A 74 1.59 -8.89 25.36
N PRO A 75 0.96 -9.38 24.27
CA PRO A 75 -0.18 -8.71 23.67
C PRO A 75 -1.42 -8.86 24.55
N THR A 76 -2.20 -7.81 24.66
CA THR A 76 -3.57 -7.89 25.16
C THR A 76 -4.49 -8.51 24.10
N LEU A 77 -5.71 -8.92 24.50
CA LEU A 77 -6.69 -9.44 23.55
C LEU A 77 -7.01 -8.42 22.44
N GLU A 78 -7.04 -7.15 22.79
CA GLU A 78 -7.27 -6.05 21.85
C GLU A 78 -6.14 -5.93 20.82
N VAL A 79 -4.88 -5.99 21.25
CA VAL A 79 -3.71 -5.98 20.36
C VAL A 79 -3.75 -7.19 19.41
N VAL A 80 -4.12 -8.38 19.91
CA VAL A 80 -4.27 -9.58 19.09
C VAL A 80 -5.38 -9.39 18.06
N ALA A 81 -6.57 -8.96 18.49
CA ALA A 81 -7.72 -8.79 17.60
C ALA A 81 -7.46 -7.75 16.50
N LEU A 82 -6.92 -6.58 16.85
CA LEU A 82 -6.57 -5.55 15.86
C LEU A 82 -5.45 -6.00 14.91
N SER A 83 -4.46 -6.76 15.41
CA SER A 83 -3.38 -7.29 14.57
C SER A 83 -3.89 -8.30 13.54
N PHE A 84 -4.81 -9.20 13.93
CA PHE A 84 -5.43 -10.15 13.00
C PHE A 84 -6.37 -9.47 12.02
N LEU A 85 -7.15 -8.47 12.47
CA LEU A 85 -8.00 -7.67 11.60
C LEU A 85 -7.16 -6.94 10.55
N ALA A 86 -6.05 -6.32 10.98
CA ALA A 86 -5.11 -5.68 10.07
C ALA A 86 -4.49 -6.66 9.08
N ALA A 87 -4.14 -7.89 9.50
CA ALA A 87 -3.57 -8.93 8.63
C ALA A 87 -4.59 -9.38 7.57
N TYR A 88 -5.80 -9.72 7.98
CA TYR A 88 -6.88 -10.15 7.10
C TYR A 88 -7.24 -9.07 6.07
N THR A 89 -7.43 -7.83 6.54
CA THR A 89 -7.82 -6.72 5.66
C THR A 89 -6.71 -6.35 4.68
N PHE A 90 -5.45 -6.40 5.10
CA PHE A 90 -4.30 -6.19 4.21
C PHE A 90 -4.22 -7.24 3.10
N PHE A 91 -4.32 -8.53 3.45
CA PHE A 91 -4.30 -9.63 2.48
C PHE A 91 -5.44 -9.49 1.46
N THR A 92 -6.67 -9.23 1.94
CA THR A 92 -7.85 -9.09 1.07
C THR A 92 -7.72 -7.87 0.15
N GLY A 93 -7.22 -6.76 0.68
CA GLY A 93 -6.91 -5.55 -0.09
C GLY A 93 -5.90 -5.82 -1.21
N LEU A 94 -4.81 -6.55 -0.90
CA LEU A 94 -3.80 -6.93 -1.90
C LEU A 94 -4.34 -7.86 -2.98
N VAL A 95 -5.14 -8.88 -2.62
CA VAL A 95 -5.76 -9.78 -3.62
C VAL A 95 -6.62 -8.97 -4.58
N SER A 96 -7.43 -8.05 -4.07
CA SER A 96 -8.28 -7.19 -4.91
C SER A 96 -7.45 -6.22 -5.74
N MET A 97 -6.43 -5.57 -5.16
CA MET A 97 -5.52 -4.67 -5.88
C MET A 97 -4.82 -5.39 -7.04
N PHE A 98 -4.22 -6.55 -6.80
CA PHE A 98 -3.53 -7.30 -7.85
C PHE A 98 -4.49 -7.84 -8.90
N THR A 99 -5.75 -8.16 -8.52
CA THR A 99 -6.80 -8.54 -9.48
C THR A 99 -7.14 -7.36 -10.40
N ALA A 100 -7.33 -6.17 -9.85
CA ALA A 100 -7.60 -4.98 -10.63
C ALA A 100 -6.39 -4.58 -11.52
N LEU A 101 -5.16 -4.65 -10.99
CA LEU A 101 -3.93 -4.38 -11.74
C LEU A 101 -3.70 -5.36 -12.88
N LYS A 102 -4.16 -6.61 -12.76
CA LYS A 102 -4.09 -7.58 -13.86
C LYS A 102 -4.99 -7.19 -15.04
N GLU A 103 -6.15 -6.60 -14.76
CA GLU A 103 -7.17 -6.28 -15.78
C GLU A 103 -7.07 -4.83 -16.31
N SER A 104 -6.33 -3.91 -15.63
CA SER A 104 -6.23 -2.50 -16.04
C SER A 104 -4.89 -1.90 -15.63
N ASP A 105 -4.57 -0.72 -16.19
CA ASP A 105 -3.32 0.00 -15.93
C ASP A 105 -3.23 0.53 -14.49
N ALA A 106 -2.01 0.56 -13.94
CA ALA A 106 -1.76 1.06 -12.59
C ALA A 106 -2.18 2.52 -12.44
N SER A 107 -1.94 3.35 -13.47
CA SER A 107 -2.36 4.76 -13.50
C SER A 107 -3.88 4.97 -13.42
N ASN A 108 -4.65 3.94 -13.68
CA ASN A 108 -6.09 3.95 -13.53
C ASN A 108 -6.55 3.34 -12.20
N VAL A 109 -6.00 2.20 -11.80
CA VAL A 109 -6.42 1.42 -10.63
C VAL A 109 -6.03 2.11 -9.32
N ILE A 110 -4.78 2.56 -9.20
CA ILE A 110 -4.23 3.11 -7.95
C ILE A 110 -4.95 4.38 -7.49
N PRO A 111 -5.33 5.33 -8.36
CA PRO A 111 -6.12 6.49 -7.94
C PRO A 111 -7.46 6.12 -7.31
N VAL A 112 -8.18 5.13 -7.85
CA VAL A 112 -9.46 4.68 -7.27
C VAL A 112 -9.25 4.06 -5.90
N ILE A 113 -8.25 3.19 -5.76
CA ILE A 113 -7.89 2.58 -4.48
C ILE A 113 -7.55 3.67 -3.46
N GLY A 114 -6.68 4.62 -3.83
CA GLY A 114 -6.22 5.71 -2.95
C GLY A 114 -7.37 6.63 -2.51
N ALA A 115 -8.20 7.10 -3.46
CA ALA A 115 -9.35 7.94 -3.16
C ALA A 115 -10.36 7.23 -2.24
N THR A 116 -10.68 5.97 -2.56
CA THR A 116 -11.60 5.17 -1.74
C THR A 116 -11.03 4.93 -0.35
N SER A 117 -9.73 4.60 -0.26
CA SER A 117 -9.06 4.38 1.02
C SER A 117 -9.04 5.64 1.88
N ALA A 118 -8.79 6.82 1.30
CA ALA A 118 -8.80 8.08 2.02
C ALA A 118 -10.18 8.41 2.60
N VAL A 119 -11.23 8.34 1.76
CA VAL A 119 -12.62 8.62 2.18
C VAL A 119 -13.10 7.61 3.23
N ALA A 120 -12.83 6.31 2.99
CA ALA A 120 -13.20 5.27 3.94
C ALA A 120 -12.42 5.39 5.25
N SER A 121 -11.11 5.73 5.22
CA SER A 121 -10.31 5.95 6.42
C SER A 121 -10.81 7.15 7.24
N PHE A 122 -11.27 8.21 6.57
CA PHE A 122 -11.90 9.34 7.25
C PHE A 122 -13.15 8.90 8.00
N GLY A 123 -14.09 8.21 7.32
CA GLY A 123 -15.32 7.73 7.95
C GLY A 123 -15.07 6.73 9.09
N LEU A 124 -14.17 5.76 8.88
CA LEU A 124 -13.81 4.77 9.90
C LEU A 124 -13.05 5.40 11.07
N GLY A 125 -12.15 6.35 10.80
CA GLY A 125 -11.41 7.09 11.82
C GLY A 125 -12.33 7.90 12.71
N TYR A 126 -13.32 8.57 12.12
CA TYR A 126 -14.35 9.28 12.89
C TYR A 126 -15.19 8.34 13.76
N LEU A 127 -15.64 7.20 13.21
CA LEU A 127 -16.51 6.24 13.90
C LEU A 127 -15.81 5.45 15.01
N PHE A 128 -14.56 5.03 14.78
CA PHE A 128 -13.88 4.07 15.66
C PHE A 128 -12.72 4.66 16.46
N LEU A 129 -12.11 5.75 15.98
CA LEU A 129 -10.95 6.35 16.63
C LEU A 129 -11.26 7.73 17.24
N ASN A 130 -12.50 8.20 17.16
CA ASN A 130 -12.91 9.55 17.56
C ASN A 130 -12.00 10.64 16.93
N ALA A 131 -11.56 10.43 15.71
CA ALA A 131 -10.66 11.33 15.00
C ALA A 131 -11.42 12.60 14.58
N GLU A 132 -11.07 13.75 15.17
CA GLU A 132 -11.59 15.05 14.76
C GLU A 132 -10.58 15.69 13.79
N LEU A 133 -11.01 15.92 12.55
CA LEU A 133 -10.19 16.60 11.54
C LEU A 133 -10.56 18.07 11.42
N SER A 134 -9.54 18.92 11.26
CA SER A 134 -9.76 20.31 10.94
C SER A 134 -10.52 20.47 9.61
N HIS A 135 -11.24 21.58 9.45
CA HIS A 135 -11.99 21.85 8.23
C HIS A 135 -11.09 21.82 6.97
N ASN A 136 -9.85 22.30 7.07
CA ASN A 136 -8.90 22.28 5.95
C ASN A 136 -8.50 20.87 5.56
N PHE A 137 -8.33 19.97 6.55
CA PHE A 137 -8.04 18.56 6.26
C PHE A 137 -9.22 17.87 5.58
N MET A 138 -10.46 18.12 6.00
CA MET A 138 -11.65 17.59 5.34
C MET A 138 -11.73 18.07 3.89
N LEU A 139 -11.55 19.35 3.63
CA LEU A 139 -11.54 19.90 2.27
C LEU A 139 -10.41 19.32 1.42
N GLY A 140 -9.20 19.19 1.98
CA GLY A 140 -8.05 18.57 1.30
C GLY A 140 -8.30 17.11 0.92
N ILE A 141 -8.85 16.30 1.82
CA ILE A 141 -9.22 14.90 1.56
C ILE A 141 -10.27 14.82 0.44
N VAL A 142 -11.30 15.66 0.49
CA VAL A 142 -12.35 15.70 -0.55
C VAL A 142 -11.75 16.08 -1.92
N LEU A 143 -10.94 17.13 -1.99
CA LEU A 143 -10.30 17.56 -3.25
C LEU A 143 -9.34 16.50 -3.80
N LEU A 144 -8.50 15.91 -2.95
CA LEU A 144 -7.61 14.81 -3.33
C LEU A 144 -8.40 13.60 -3.85
N SER A 145 -9.48 13.23 -3.15
CA SER A 145 -10.32 12.10 -3.54
C SER A 145 -11.06 12.34 -4.84
N ILE A 146 -11.62 13.55 -5.04
CA ILE A 146 -12.28 13.94 -6.30
C ILE A 146 -11.25 13.94 -7.43
N GLY A 147 -10.09 14.57 -7.24
CA GLY A 147 -9.03 14.62 -8.25
C GLY A 147 -8.57 13.23 -8.68
N THR A 148 -8.32 12.35 -7.71
CA THR A 148 -7.90 10.96 -7.99
C THR A 148 -9.01 10.12 -8.61
N PHE A 149 -10.29 10.32 -8.21
CA PHE A 149 -11.42 9.63 -8.82
C PHE A 149 -11.71 10.08 -10.25
N LEU A 150 -11.57 11.36 -10.55
CA LEU A 150 -11.76 11.90 -11.91
C LEU A 150 -10.75 11.32 -12.90
N VAL A 151 -9.53 11.04 -12.46
CA VAL A 151 -8.50 10.37 -13.29
C VAL A 151 -8.99 9.02 -13.78
N SER A 152 -9.74 8.29 -12.97
CA SER A 152 -10.15 6.91 -13.24
C SER A 152 -11.37 6.81 -14.18
N ARG A 153 -12.16 7.88 -14.33
CA ARG A 153 -13.51 7.83 -14.91
C ARG A 153 -13.60 7.41 -16.38
N PHE A 154 -12.53 7.45 -17.13
CA PHE A 154 -12.60 7.36 -18.60
C PHE A 154 -12.15 6.03 -19.23
N HIS A 155 -11.60 5.05 -18.46
CA HIS A 155 -10.97 3.87 -19.05
C HIS A 155 -11.21 2.54 -18.30
N PHE A 156 -12.27 2.45 -17.48
CA PHE A 156 -12.56 1.23 -16.70
C PHE A 156 -13.78 0.45 -17.16
N SER A 157 -13.70 -0.88 -17.07
CA SER A 157 -14.89 -1.68 -16.91
C SER A 157 -15.46 -1.49 -15.49
N TYR A 158 -16.79 -1.45 -15.38
CA TYR A 158 -17.46 -1.34 -14.07
C TYR A 158 -17.00 -2.40 -13.06
N LYS A 159 -16.72 -3.60 -13.54
CA LYS A 159 -16.17 -4.70 -12.72
C LYS A 159 -14.84 -4.35 -12.08
N VAL A 160 -13.90 -3.79 -12.86
CA VAL A 160 -12.57 -3.38 -12.33
C VAL A 160 -12.72 -2.24 -11.35
N ALA A 161 -13.61 -1.28 -11.62
CA ALA A 161 -13.89 -0.18 -10.68
C ALA A 161 -14.37 -0.72 -9.32
N LEU A 162 -15.32 -1.67 -9.30
CA LEU A 162 -15.79 -2.29 -8.06
C LEU A 162 -14.68 -3.03 -7.30
N ILE A 163 -13.82 -3.77 -8.00
CA ILE A 163 -12.69 -4.47 -7.40
C ILE A 163 -11.69 -3.46 -6.79
N ALA A 164 -11.43 -2.35 -7.47
CA ALA A 164 -10.56 -1.28 -6.97
C ALA A 164 -11.16 -0.58 -5.73
N VAL A 165 -12.46 -0.27 -5.74
CA VAL A 165 -13.17 0.27 -4.57
C VAL A 165 -13.12 -0.71 -3.40
N HIS A 166 -13.36 -2.00 -3.63
CA HIS A 166 -13.21 -3.04 -2.61
C HIS A 166 -11.81 -3.06 -2.02
N ALA A 167 -10.76 -3.01 -2.87
CA ALA A 167 -9.38 -2.91 -2.39
C ALA A 167 -9.16 -1.67 -1.50
N GLY A 168 -9.67 -0.51 -1.92
CA GLY A 168 -9.57 0.75 -1.16
C GLY A 168 -10.24 0.66 0.22
N ILE A 169 -11.42 0.08 0.31
CA ILE A 169 -12.12 -0.13 1.59
C ILE A 169 -11.30 -1.05 2.52
N PHE A 170 -10.76 -2.15 1.99
CA PHE A 170 -9.96 -3.07 2.80
C PHE A 170 -8.62 -2.47 3.24
N PHE A 171 -7.98 -1.63 2.41
CA PHE A 171 -6.81 -0.87 2.85
C PHE A 171 -7.17 0.18 3.91
N ALA A 172 -8.32 0.84 3.80
CA ALA A 172 -8.79 1.74 4.86
C ALA A 172 -8.95 1.01 6.20
N LEU A 173 -9.63 -0.14 6.19
CA LEU A 173 -9.79 -0.99 7.38
C LEU A 173 -8.43 -1.42 7.94
N HIS A 174 -7.48 -1.81 7.07
CA HIS A 174 -6.13 -2.15 7.49
C HIS A 174 -5.45 -0.99 8.23
N TYR A 175 -5.40 0.20 7.63
CA TYR A 175 -4.68 1.33 8.21
C TYR A 175 -5.36 1.91 9.44
N VAL A 176 -6.70 1.89 9.50
CA VAL A 176 -7.44 2.28 10.71
C VAL A 176 -7.20 1.28 11.85
N SER A 177 -7.14 -0.03 11.56
CA SER A 177 -6.77 -1.06 12.55
C SER A 177 -5.34 -0.87 13.05
N ILE A 178 -4.40 -0.55 12.17
CA ILE A 178 -3.01 -0.23 12.53
C ILE A 178 -2.94 1.05 13.39
N LYS A 179 -3.71 2.10 13.04
CA LYS A 179 -3.77 3.30 13.89
C LYS A 179 -4.35 2.98 15.26
N GLY A 180 -5.40 2.16 15.32
CA GLY A 180 -5.94 1.65 16.58
C GLY A 180 -4.86 0.93 17.41
N LEU A 181 -4.02 0.10 16.80
CA LEU A 181 -2.88 -0.53 17.47
C LEU A 181 -1.92 0.52 18.07
N PHE A 182 -1.56 1.57 17.32
CA PHE A 182 -0.66 2.61 17.81
C PHE A 182 -1.26 3.44 18.95
N LEU A 183 -2.59 3.49 19.07
CA LEU A 183 -3.27 4.16 20.19
C LEU A 183 -3.30 3.32 21.47
N VAL A 184 -3.31 1.99 21.34
CA VAL A 184 -3.40 1.07 22.50
C VAL A 184 -2.04 0.53 22.95
N THR A 185 -0.98 0.70 22.13
CA THR A 185 0.36 0.25 22.48
C THR A 185 1.45 1.05 21.78
N SER A 186 2.73 0.80 22.12
CA SER A 186 3.87 1.47 21.47
C SER A 186 4.02 1.05 20.00
N PHE A 187 4.69 1.88 19.19
CA PHE A 187 4.99 1.58 17.80
C PHE A 187 5.71 0.23 17.63
N ASP A 188 6.75 -0.02 18.43
CA ASP A 188 7.53 -1.26 18.37
C ASP A 188 6.65 -2.48 18.63
N ASN A 189 5.84 -2.42 19.69
CA ASN A 189 4.94 -3.50 20.06
C ASN A 189 3.86 -3.74 18.99
N ALA A 190 3.24 -2.67 18.48
CA ALA A 190 2.25 -2.74 17.40
C ALA A 190 2.85 -3.29 16.10
N PHE A 191 4.05 -2.82 15.72
CA PHE A 191 4.75 -3.31 14.53
C PHE A 191 5.08 -4.80 14.65
N PHE A 192 5.63 -5.23 15.80
CA PHE A 192 5.93 -6.65 16.05
C PHE A 192 4.69 -7.52 15.91
N TRP A 193 3.63 -7.24 16.65
CA TRP A 193 2.43 -8.08 16.67
C TRP A 193 1.64 -8.03 15.36
N SER A 194 1.62 -6.90 14.68
CA SER A 194 0.99 -6.82 13.35
C SER A 194 1.74 -7.68 12.30
N ARG A 195 3.08 -7.71 12.34
CA ARG A 195 3.87 -8.57 11.44
C ARG A 195 3.75 -10.04 11.82
N ALA A 196 3.78 -10.36 13.11
CA ALA A 196 3.58 -11.72 13.60
C ALA A 196 2.19 -12.26 13.22
N ALA A 197 1.13 -11.48 13.43
CA ALA A 197 -0.23 -11.84 13.04
C ALA A 197 -0.37 -12.01 11.52
N LEU A 198 0.27 -11.16 10.72
CA LEU A 198 0.27 -11.28 9.26
C LEU A 198 0.93 -12.60 8.82
N MET A 199 2.09 -12.93 9.39
CA MET A 199 2.78 -14.17 9.08
C MET A 199 1.95 -15.39 9.49
N PHE A 200 1.40 -15.38 10.72
CA PHE A 200 0.54 -16.45 11.20
C PHE A 200 -0.71 -16.64 10.33
N TYR A 201 -1.39 -15.53 9.99
CA TYR A 201 -2.55 -15.54 9.11
C TYR A 201 -2.24 -16.15 7.75
N VAL A 202 -1.16 -15.70 7.10
CA VAL A 202 -0.78 -16.19 5.78
C VAL A 202 -0.39 -17.66 5.81
N LEU A 203 0.36 -18.11 6.83
CA LEU A 203 0.71 -19.52 7.01
C LEU A 203 -0.53 -20.38 7.27
N SER A 204 -1.54 -19.86 7.99
CA SER A 204 -2.80 -20.58 8.22
C SER A 204 -3.58 -20.87 6.95
N LEU A 205 -3.40 -20.07 5.87
CA LEU A 205 -4.02 -20.34 4.58
C LEU A 205 -3.53 -21.66 3.96
N LEU A 206 -2.33 -22.12 4.30
CA LEU A 206 -1.80 -23.43 3.85
C LEU A 206 -2.56 -24.63 4.45
N LEU A 207 -3.28 -24.43 5.55
CA LEU A 207 -4.12 -25.47 6.15
C LEU A 207 -5.36 -25.77 5.31
N VAL A 208 -5.71 -24.90 4.37
CA VAL A 208 -6.85 -25.08 3.45
C VAL A 208 -6.35 -25.72 2.17
N PRO A 209 -6.73 -26.99 1.85
CA PRO A 209 -6.18 -27.74 0.71
C PRO A 209 -6.30 -27.02 -0.62
N SER A 210 -7.43 -26.32 -0.86
CA SER A 210 -7.65 -25.56 -2.10
C SER A 210 -6.72 -24.37 -2.26
N PHE A 211 -6.23 -23.76 -1.19
CA PHE A 211 -5.26 -22.68 -1.22
C PHE A 211 -3.84 -23.22 -1.37
N LEU A 212 -3.51 -24.29 -0.64
CA LEU A 212 -2.24 -24.99 -0.75
C LEU A 212 -1.97 -25.43 -2.20
N GLU A 213 -2.95 -26.08 -2.84
CA GLU A 213 -2.82 -26.50 -4.24
C GLU A 213 -2.58 -25.32 -5.20
N LYS A 214 -3.28 -24.20 -5.00
CA LYS A 214 -3.07 -22.98 -5.81
C LYS A 214 -1.68 -22.40 -5.65
N ILE A 215 -1.12 -22.43 -4.43
CA ILE A 215 0.21 -21.91 -4.13
C ILE A 215 1.30 -22.82 -4.72
N GLN A 216 1.19 -24.14 -4.51
CA GLN A 216 2.16 -25.12 -5.00
C GLN A 216 2.26 -25.14 -6.53
N LYS A 217 1.14 -25.20 -7.25
CA LYS A 217 1.13 -25.23 -8.73
C LYS A 217 1.80 -24.04 -9.40
N HIS A 218 1.99 -22.92 -8.69
CA HIS A 218 2.57 -21.71 -9.26
C HIS A 218 4.03 -21.48 -8.84
N SER A 219 4.52 -22.20 -7.82
CA SER A 219 5.92 -22.12 -7.39
C SER A 219 6.88 -22.67 -8.45
N ASP A 220 6.43 -23.66 -9.23
CA ASP A 220 7.28 -24.38 -10.18
C ASP A 220 7.54 -23.64 -11.50
N THR A 221 6.82 -22.55 -11.77
CA THR A 221 6.91 -21.80 -13.04
C THR A 221 7.75 -20.52 -12.97
N ALA A 222 8.18 -20.09 -11.79
CA ALA A 222 8.92 -18.85 -11.60
C ALA A 222 10.40 -18.98 -12.04
N THR A 223 10.85 -18.11 -12.94
CA THR A 223 12.28 -18.04 -13.32
C THR A 223 13.09 -17.34 -12.22
N ARG A 224 14.42 -17.65 -12.14
CA ARG A 224 15.32 -16.96 -11.18
C ARG A 224 15.29 -15.43 -11.33
N LYS A 225 15.20 -14.93 -12.56
CA LYS A 225 15.12 -13.48 -12.84
C LYS A 225 13.85 -12.87 -12.23
N THR A 226 12.72 -13.55 -12.37
CA THR A 226 11.45 -13.14 -11.75
C THR A 226 11.55 -13.13 -10.22
N GLY A 227 12.20 -14.13 -9.63
CA GLY A 227 12.44 -14.20 -8.19
C GLY A 227 13.22 -12.98 -7.67
N TYR A 228 14.29 -12.58 -8.34
CA TYR A 228 15.04 -11.37 -7.98
C TYR A 228 14.20 -10.09 -8.11
N LEU A 229 13.37 -9.98 -9.15
CA LEU A 229 12.50 -8.83 -9.34
C LEU A 229 11.44 -8.73 -8.25
N ILE A 230 10.84 -9.86 -7.87
CA ILE A 230 9.90 -9.94 -6.75
C ILE A 230 10.60 -9.54 -5.45
N LEU A 231 11.76 -10.12 -5.17
CA LEU A 231 12.49 -9.82 -3.93
C LEU A 231 12.85 -8.33 -3.82
N SER A 232 13.40 -7.74 -4.90
CA SER A 232 13.75 -6.32 -4.91
C SER A 232 12.53 -5.42 -4.74
N SER A 233 11.40 -5.73 -5.41
CA SER A 233 10.13 -5.02 -5.20
C SER A 233 9.69 -5.11 -3.74
N LYS A 234 9.76 -6.29 -3.12
CA LYS A 234 9.30 -6.47 -1.74
C LYS A 234 10.24 -5.89 -0.69
N VAL A 235 11.53 -5.76 -0.97
CA VAL A 235 12.45 -4.97 -0.13
C VAL A 235 12.07 -3.48 -0.18
N LEU A 236 11.86 -2.91 -1.37
CA LEU A 236 11.37 -1.53 -1.51
C LEU A 236 10.01 -1.34 -0.83
N ALA A 237 9.07 -2.26 -1.01
CA ALA A 237 7.77 -2.24 -0.36
C ALA A 237 7.90 -2.28 1.18
N GLY A 238 8.84 -3.06 1.71
CA GLY A 238 9.10 -3.13 3.15
C GLY A 238 9.59 -1.80 3.73
N VAL A 239 10.56 -1.15 3.07
CA VAL A 239 11.02 0.18 3.46
C VAL A 239 9.86 1.18 3.41
N SER A 240 9.10 1.21 2.31
CA SER A 240 7.92 2.05 2.18
C SER A 240 6.89 1.79 3.29
N THR A 241 6.66 0.52 3.62
CA THR A 241 5.73 0.14 4.70
C THR A 241 6.16 0.70 6.05
N ILE A 242 7.44 0.63 6.40
CA ILE A 242 7.95 1.20 7.67
C ILE A 242 7.72 2.72 7.69
N LEU A 243 8.00 3.42 6.59
CA LEU A 243 7.79 4.86 6.48
C LEU A 243 6.30 5.23 6.62
N ILE A 244 5.40 4.51 5.94
CA ILE A 244 3.96 4.78 6.00
C ILE A 244 3.38 4.47 7.38
N LEU A 245 3.83 3.38 8.02
CA LEU A 245 3.40 3.02 9.36
C LEU A 245 3.87 4.07 10.38
N LYS A 246 5.11 4.55 10.26
CA LYS A 246 5.61 5.62 11.13
C LYS A 246 4.90 6.95 10.89
N ALA A 247 4.55 7.26 9.63
CA ALA A 247 3.72 8.41 9.32
C ALA A 247 2.30 8.28 9.94
N THR A 248 1.71 7.07 9.91
CA THR A 248 0.40 6.78 10.50
C THR A 248 0.43 6.84 12.02
N ASP A 249 1.52 6.40 12.66
CA ASP A 249 1.73 6.52 14.09
C ASP A 249 1.72 8.00 14.54
N LEU A 250 2.50 8.85 13.86
CA LEU A 250 2.73 10.24 14.19
C LEU A 250 1.65 11.20 13.69
N GLY A 251 0.88 10.81 12.65
CA GLY A 251 -0.10 11.66 11.98
C GLY A 251 -1.51 11.09 12.00
N ASP A 252 -2.43 11.81 11.33
CA ASP A 252 -3.79 11.33 11.12
C ASP A 252 -3.85 10.32 9.97
N VAL A 253 -4.55 9.21 10.20
CA VAL A 253 -4.63 8.08 9.24
C VAL A 253 -5.31 8.48 7.93
N ALA A 254 -6.36 9.32 7.99
CA ALA A 254 -7.07 9.73 6.78
C ALA A 254 -6.22 10.68 5.93
N VAL A 255 -5.44 11.57 6.56
CA VAL A 255 -4.50 12.45 5.86
C VAL A 255 -3.36 11.64 5.23
N VAL A 256 -2.79 10.68 5.95
CA VAL A 256 -1.74 9.79 5.42
C VAL A 256 -2.26 9.00 4.21
N GLN A 257 -3.51 8.51 4.27
CA GLN A 257 -4.13 7.82 3.14
C GLN A 257 -4.44 8.77 1.96
N ALA A 258 -4.87 10.00 2.24
CA ALA A 258 -5.10 11.02 1.20
C ALA A 258 -3.81 11.38 0.46
N LEU A 259 -2.66 11.42 1.15
CA LEU A 259 -1.34 11.59 0.53
C LEU A 259 -0.97 10.44 -0.43
N GLY A 260 -1.69 9.31 -0.37
CA GLY A 260 -1.63 8.25 -1.38
C GLY A 260 -1.93 8.72 -2.80
N GLY A 261 -2.67 9.83 -2.97
CA GLY A 261 -2.84 10.49 -4.27
C GLY A 261 -1.54 10.92 -4.93
N LEU A 262 -0.49 11.24 -4.16
CA LEU A 262 0.85 11.57 -4.69
C LEU A 262 1.52 10.37 -5.36
N GLN A 263 1.20 9.15 -4.95
CA GLN A 263 1.68 7.94 -5.62
C GLN A 263 1.31 7.94 -7.10
N PHE A 264 0.10 8.39 -7.43
CA PHE A 264 -0.34 8.53 -8.82
C PHE A 264 0.51 9.55 -9.60
N VAL A 265 0.85 10.69 -8.99
CA VAL A 265 1.72 11.70 -9.61
C VAL A 265 3.08 11.07 -9.95
N PHE A 266 3.65 10.32 -9.02
CA PHE A 266 4.92 9.61 -9.26
C PHE A 266 4.80 8.52 -10.33
N ILE A 267 3.71 7.73 -10.34
CA ILE A 267 3.45 6.74 -11.39
C ILE A 267 3.40 7.41 -12.77
N LEU A 268 2.71 8.55 -12.88
CA LEU A 268 2.62 9.29 -14.13
C LEU A 268 4.00 9.82 -14.58
N LEU A 269 4.77 10.41 -13.67
CA LEU A 269 6.12 10.90 -13.95
C LEU A 269 7.05 9.78 -14.41
N PHE A 270 7.04 8.63 -13.74
CA PHE A 270 7.80 7.46 -14.15
C PHE A 270 7.35 6.92 -15.50
N GLY A 271 6.03 6.85 -15.75
CA GLY A 271 5.49 6.41 -17.02
C GLY A 271 5.94 7.30 -18.19
N ILE A 272 5.94 8.62 -18.01
CA ILE A 272 6.47 9.56 -19.01
C ILE A 272 7.98 9.35 -19.20
N PHE A 273 8.74 9.25 -18.12
CA PHE A 273 10.19 9.07 -18.16
C PHE A 273 10.57 7.79 -18.89
N PHE A 274 9.92 6.66 -18.58
CA PHE A 274 10.19 5.39 -19.24
C PHE A 274 9.69 5.35 -20.69
N SER A 275 8.66 6.09 -21.06
CA SER A 275 8.19 6.20 -22.45
C SER A 275 9.18 6.97 -23.34
N MET A 276 9.92 7.91 -22.76
CA MET A 276 10.96 8.70 -23.46
C MET A 276 12.27 7.89 -23.67
N HIS A 277 12.48 6.84 -22.88
CA HIS A 277 13.64 5.97 -23.03
C HIS A 277 13.16 4.60 -23.52
N PRO A 278 13.42 4.21 -24.80
CA PRO A 278 12.98 2.93 -25.36
C PRO A 278 13.81 1.74 -24.84
N SER A 279 14.18 1.76 -23.57
CA SER A 279 14.74 0.61 -22.89
C SER A 279 13.65 -0.44 -22.73
N LYS A 280 13.97 -1.69 -23.00
CA LYS A 280 13.18 -2.93 -23.09
C LYS A 280 12.19 -3.27 -21.94
N ILE A 281 11.94 -2.35 -21.04
CA ILE A 281 10.88 -2.41 -20.05
C ILE A 281 9.64 -1.88 -20.75
N LYS A 282 8.85 -2.77 -21.33
CA LYS A 282 7.45 -2.49 -21.60
C LYS A 282 6.78 -2.28 -20.23
N ALA A 283 6.90 -1.08 -19.68
CA ALA A 283 5.92 -0.62 -18.72
C ALA A 283 4.58 -0.80 -19.43
N GLY A 284 3.72 -1.70 -18.97
CA GLY A 284 2.52 -2.12 -19.69
C GLY A 284 1.46 -1.02 -19.84
N GLU A 285 1.86 0.24 -19.82
CA GLU A 285 1.02 1.42 -19.94
C GLU A 285 1.21 2.06 -21.32
N VAL A 286 0.14 2.10 -22.10
CA VAL A 286 0.11 2.80 -23.40
C VAL A 286 -0.29 4.26 -23.15
N TYR A 287 0.69 5.18 -23.14
CA TYR A 287 0.43 6.60 -23.03
C TYR A 287 0.09 7.22 -24.41
N ARG A 288 -1.20 7.53 -24.66
CA ARG A 288 -1.62 8.37 -25.78
C ARG A 288 -1.52 9.85 -25.39
N HIS A 289 -1.14 10.74 -26.30
CA HIS A 289 -0.99 12.18 -26.05
C HIS A 289 -2.24 12.83 -25.44
N GLU A 290 -3.44 12.49 -25.90
CA GLU A 290 -4.72 13.00 -25.37
C GLU A 290 -4.95 12.59 -23.92
N THR A 291 -4.51 11.39 -23.54
CA THR A 291 -4.62 10.87 -22.18
C THR A 291 -3.65 11.57 -21.21
N ILE A 292 -2.50 12.06 -21.70
CA ILE A 292 -1.50 12.78 -20.88
C ILE A 292 -2.03 14.13 -20.43
N LEU A 293 -2.65 14.90 -21.34
CA LEU A 293 -3.20 16.22 -20.99
C LEU A 293 -4.30 16.14 -19.94
N GLN A 294 -5.21 15.16 -20.08
CA GLN A 294 -6.25 14.92 -19.09
C GLN A 294 -5.65 14.53 -17.74
N LYS A 295 -4.69 13.60 -17.72
CA LYS A 295 -4.00 13.18 -16.50
C LYS A 295 -3.25 14.36 -15.84
N ALA A 296 -2.63 15.24 -16.60
CA ALA A 296 -1.96 16.43 -16.09
C ALA A 296 -2.94 17.40 -15.40
N LEU A 297 -4.13 17.58 -15.95
CA LEU A 297 -5.18 18.41 -15.33
C LEU A 297 -5.60 17.85 -13.98
N PHE A 298 -5.75 16.51 -13.86
CA PHE A 298 -6.10 15.88 -12.60
C PHE A 298 -4.97 15.91 -11.59
N VAL A 299 -3.71 15.83 -12.03
CA VAL A 299 -2.54 16.06 -11.17
C VAL A 299 -2.59 17.48 -10.58
N ALA A 300 -3.01 18.48 -11.35
CA ALA A 300 -3.20 19.84 -10.83
C ALA A 300 -4.26 19.88 -9.70
N VAL A 301 -5.39 19.18 -9.85
CA VAL A 301 -6.41 19.07 -8.78
C VAL A 301 -5.86 18.38 -7.54
N ILE A 302 -5.11 17.29 -7.70
CA ILE A 302 -4.44 16.59 -6.60
C ILE A 302 -3.45 17.52 -5.88
N THR A 303 -2.67 18.29 -6.65
CA THR A 303 -1.70 19.26 -6.11
C THR A 303 -2.41 20.38 -5.34
N ILE A 304 -3.53 20.89 -5.84
CA ILE A 304 -4.34 21.89 -5.13
C ILE A 304 -4.89 21.28 -3.82
N GLY A 305 -5.44 20.06 -3.87
CA GLY A 305 -5.90 19.36 -2.67
C GLY A 305 -4.79 19.19 -1.64
N PHE A 306 -3.57 18.85 -2.10
CA PHE A 306 -2.39 18.76 -1.24
C PHE A 306 -2.03 20.13 -0.62
N LEU A 307 -2.06 21.23 -1.38
CA LEU A 307 -1.78 22.55 -0.85
C LEU A 307 -2.82 23.01 0.17
N VAL A 308 -4.09 22.64 -0.02
CA VAL A 308 -5.19 22.96 0.92
C VAL A 308 -5.02 22.23 2.26
N LEU A 309 -4.47 20.98 2.24
CA LEU A 309 -4.19 20.23 3.48
C LEU A 309 -3.23 20.98 4.42
N PHE A 310 -2.35 21.83 3.91
CA PHE A 310 -1.28 22.48 4.68
C PHE A 310 -1.46 24.00 4.84
N LYS A 311 -2.60 24.53 4.46
CA LYS A 311 -2.97 25.92 4.67
C LYS A 311 -3.80 26.07 5.95
#